data_18f2e1ea764948d4be947ec3a9e3e6b2
#
_entry.id   18f2e1ea764948d4be947ec3a9e3e6b2
#
_cell.length_a   1.000
_cell.length_b   1.000
_cell.length_c   1.000
_cell.angle_alpha   90.00
_cell.angle_beta   90.00
_cell.angle_gamma   90.00
#
_symmetry.space_group_name_H-M   'P 1'
#
loop_
_entity.id
_entity.type
_entity.pdbx_description
1 polymer ?
#
loop_
_entity_poly.entity_id
_entity_poly.type
_entity_poly.pdbx_seq_one_letter_code
_entity_poly.pdbx_strand_id
1 'polypeptide(L)'
;MLRFLRLIINIVVLSALLLISQQVWAQDWRPVRGGIPFGISGMALIEQQSNTLDFLIVHDNKQKNQGRLAIISIKGKNQAEYFPLNWPNNIELPIDLEALTSVQEKTKFSFIALTSSGKAYYIRLKPANKTISIIKEFNLPGIIQGNNFEAFGLQNIEGKLVAIWGHRGEGEQPATIFWGTFDLAKYQITLAGSVNLKVPFPSGNVRHISDIKVDPVGIVYITSASDAGDDGPFQSAVYVAGYLGLRGNKIAWRQNSQLVPLYRSNYHKIEGMELIPGAEGGVIVGTDDENLGSYLYIVGGNS
;
A
#
# COMPACT_ATOMS: atom_id res chain seq x y z
N MET A 1 -1.52 -29.83 -56.61
CA MET A 1 -0.37 -29.31 -55.93
C MET A 1 -0.55 -27.90 -55.43
N LEU A 2 -0.91 -26.94 -56.27
CA LEU A 2 -1.05 -25.51 -55.87
C LEU A 2 -2.11 -25.24 -54.75
N ARG A 3 -3.25 -25.95 -54.75
CA ARG A 3 -4.30 -25.81 -53.75
C ARG A 3 -3.89 -26.30 -52.38
N PHE A 4 -3.07 -27.39 -52.33
CA PHE A 4 -2.56 -27.95 -51.09
C PHE A 4 -1.47 -27.06 -50.45
N LEU A 5 -0.66 -26.43 -51.29
CA LEU A 5 0.36 -25.47 -50.84
C LEU A 5 -0.28 -24.20 -50.25
N ARG A 6 -1.34 -23.69 -50.86
CA ARG A 6 -2.09 -22.55 -50.31
C ARG A 6 -2.76 -22.87 -48.96
N LEU A 7 -3.28 -24.07 -48.81
CA LEU A 7 -3.87 -24.52 -47.53
C LEU A 7 -2.84 -24.55 -46.42
N ILE A 8 -1.65 -25.12 -46.69
CA ILE A 8 -0.56 -25.17 -45.72
C ILE A 8 -0.08 -23.76 -45.33
N ILE A 9 0.12 -22.88 -46.30
CA ILE A 9 0.50 -21.46 -46.05
C ILE A 9 -0.53 -20.76 -45.18
N ASN A 10 -1.82 -20.92 -45.45
CA ASN A 10 -2.89 -20.30 -44.66
C ASN A 10 -2.94 -20.86 -43.23
N ILE A 11 -2.69 -22.14 -43.00
CA ILE A 11 -2.64 -22.76 -41.68
C ILE A 11 -1.41 -22.22 -40.89
N VAL A 12 -0.25 -22.12 -41.55
CA VAL A 12 0.97 -21.61 -40.92
C VAL A 12 0.83 -20.12 -40.56
N VAL A 13 0.22 -19.31 -41.42
CA VAL A 13 -0.05 -17.90 -41.16
C VAL A 13 -1.07 -17.74 -40.03
N LEU A 14 -2.14 -18.55 -39.99
CA LEU A 14 -3.14 -18.52 -38.94
C LEU A 14 -2.56 -18.97 -37.59
N SER A 15 -1.73 -19.99 -37.58
CA SER A 15 -1.05 -20.42 -36.34
C SER A 15 -0.01 -19.40 -35.85
N ALA A 16 0.72 -18.74 -36.77
CA ALA A 16 1.63 -17.64 -36.44
C ALA A 16 0.88 -16.43 -35.87
N LEU A 17 -0.27 -16.07 -36.44
CA LEU A 17 -1.14 -15.00 -35.93
C LEU A 17 -1.74 -15.35 -34.56
N LEU A 18 -2.10 -16.60 -34.30
CA LEU A 18 -2.56 -17.07 -32.98
C LEU A 18 -1.43 -17.07 -31.95
N LEU A 19 -0.17 -17.31 -32.34
CA LEU A 19 0.98 -17.21 -31.45
C LEU A 19 1.35 -15.75 -31.13
N ILE A 20 1.14 -14.83 -32.05
CA ILE A 20 1.38 -13.38 -31.85
C ILE A 20 0.27 -12.76 -30.96
N SER A 21 -0.95 -13.30 -30.99
CA SER A 21 -2.05 -12.80 -30.14
C SER A 21 -1.97 -13.20 -28.67
N GLN A 22 -0.99 -14.04 -28.31
CA GLN A 22 -0.68 -14.37 -26.91
C GLN A 22 0.53 -13.60 -26.38
N GLN A 23 0.73 -12.36 -26.76
CA GLN A 23 1.38 -11.45 -25.83
C GLN A 23 0.37 -11.20 -24.70
N VAL A 24 0.25 -12.15 -23.80
CA VAL A 24 -0.19 -11.92 -22.44
C VAL A 24 0.73 -10.79 -21.96
N TRP A 25 0.18 -9.62 -21.73
CA TRP A 25 0.87 -8.55 -21.02
C TRP A 25 1.21 -9.14 -19.66
N ALA A 26 2.40 -9.72 -19.55
CA ALA A 26 2.90 -10.14 -18.26
C ALA A 26 2.97 -8.87 -17.43
N GLN A 27 2.14 -8.79 -16.42
CA GLN A 27 2.21 -7.69 -15.45
C GLN A 27 3.63 -7.75 -14.91
N ASP A 28 4.43 -6.70 -15.10
CA ASP A 28 5.83 -6.64 -14.69
C ASP A 28 5.92 -6.47 -13.17
N TRP A 29 5.46 -7.49 -12.44
CA TRP A 29 5.70 -7.61 -11.02
C TRP A 29 7.20 -7.77 -10.76
N ARG A 30 7.75 -6.88 -9.97
CA ARG A 30 9.18 -6.85 -9.64
C ARG A 30 9.41 -7.53 -8.31
N PRO A 31 10.10 -8.68 -8.27
CA PRO A 31 10.44 -9.32 -7.01
C PRO A 31 11.33 -8.42 -6.17
N VAL A 32 11.05 -8.35 -4.87
CA VAL A 32 11.85 -7.64 -3.88
C VAL A 32 12.66 -8.64 -3.07
N ARG A 33 11.97 -9.50 -2.30
CA ARG A 33 12.63 -10.51 -1.48
C ARG A 33 11.68 -11.66 -1.16
N GLY A 34 12.22 -12.90 -1.17
CA GLY A 34 11.44 -14.10 -0.85
C GLY A 34 11.33 -14.39 0.63
N GLY A 35 10.20 -14.97 1.05
CA GLY A 35 9.91 -15.48 2.39
C GLY A 35 9.11 -14.52 3.27
N ILE A 36 8.33 -15.09 4.18
CA ILE A 36 7.39 -14.41 5.08
C ILE A 36 7.97 -13.14 5.76
N PRO A 37 9.21 -13.12 6.31
CA PRO A 37 9.71 -11.93 7.00
C PRO A 37 9.94 -10.71 6.12
N PHE A 38 9.71 -10.81 4.81
CA PHE A 38 9.95 -9.77 3.84
C PHE A 38 8.68 -9.26 3.15
N GLY A 39 7.50 -9.66 3.63
CA GLY A 39 6.22 -9.08 3.24
C GLY A 39 6.20 -7.56 3.39
N ILE A 40 5.51 -6.85 2.49
CA ILE A 40 5.33 -5.40 2.56
C ILE A 40 3.93 -5.11 3.05
N SER A 41 3.78 -4.77 4.34
CA SER A 41 2.49 -4.47 4.97
C SER A 41 2.13 -2.98 4.89
N GLY A 42 3.11 -2.11 4.56
CA GLY A 42 2.86 -0.69 4.32
C GLY A 42 4.07 -0.03 3.68
N MET A 43 3.84 1.02 2.89
CA MET A 43 4.91 1.73 2.19
C MET A 43 4.67 3.22 2.07
N ALA A 44 5.76 4.00 1.97
CA ALA A 44 5.73 5.43 1.77
C ALA A 44 6.91 5.91 0.93
N LEU A 45 6.67 6.86 0.02
CA LEU A 45 7.70 7.43 -0.84
C LEU A 45 8.70 8.24 0.00
N ILE A 46 10.00 7.95 -0.14
CA ILE A 46 11.09 8.73 0.42
C ILE A 46 11.44 9.84 -0.57
N GLU A 47 11.77 9.46 -1.79
CA GLU A 47 12.22 10.39 -2.83
C GLU A 47 11.94 9.83 -4.22
N GLN A 48 11.66 10.75 -5.15
CA GLN A 48 11.57 10.49 -6.57
C GLN A 48 12.62 11.31 -7.29
N GLN A 49 13.54 10.64 -7.97
CA GLN A 49 14.49 11.25 -8.89
C GLN A 49 14.16 10.78 -10.32
N SER A 50 14.73 11.42 -11.34
CA SER A 50 14.34 11.22 -12.75
C SER A 50 14.15 9.76 -13.20
N ASN A 51 14.84 8.81 -12.59
CA ASN A 51 14.77 7.38 -12.96
C ASN A 51 14.86 6.45 -11.73
N THR A 52 14.67 6.98 -10.53
CA THR A 52 14.77 6.22 -9.28
C THR A 52 13.61 6.59 -8.37
N LEU A 53 12.99 5.58 -7.77
CA LEU A 53 11.97 5.71 -6.74
C LEU A 53 12.47 4.98 -5.49
N ASP A 54 12.58 5.70 -4.39
CA ASP A 54 12.96 5.17 -3.09
C ASP A 54 11.77 5.16 -2.15
N PHE A 55 11.50 4.01 -1.54
CA PHE A 55 10.39 3.82 -0.60
C PHE A 55 10.90 3.32 0.75
N LEU A 56 10.35 3.85 1.83
CA LEU A 56 10.39 3.21 3.12
C LEU A 56 9.23 2.21 3.19
N ILE A 57 9.48 1.01 3.71
CA ILE A 57 8.48 -0.03 3.91
C ILE A 57 8.49 -0.53 5.35
N VAL A 58 7.36 -1.07 5.79
CA VAL A 58 7.20 -1.79 7.06
C VAL A 58 6.89 -3.26 6.81
N HIS A 59 7.27 -4.08 7.78
CA HIS A 59 6.95 -5.51 7.87
C HIS A 59 6.13 -5.77 9.13
N ASP A 60 5.10 -6.59 9.04
CA ASP A 60 4.23 -7.02 10.16
C ASP A 60 4.88 -8.02 11.14
N ASN A 61 6.16 -8.18 11.02
CA ASN A 61 6.97 -9.13 11.77
C ASN A 61 6.76 -9.04 13.29
N LYS A 62 6.69 -10.21 13.96
CA LYS A 62 6.40 -10.33 15.39
C LYS A 62 7.59 -10.81 16.21
N GLN A 63 8.55 -11.50 15.58
CA GLN A 63 9.70 -12.07 16.29
C GLN A 63 10.83 -11.04 16.47
N LYS A 64 11.59 -11.15 17.58
CA LYS A 64 12.66 -10.20 17.92
C LYS A 64 13.82 -10.16 16.92
N ASN A 65 14.07 -11.26 16.22
CA ASN A 65 15.14 -11.40 15.23
C ASN A 65 14.73 -11.00 13.81
N GLN A 66 13.48 -10.57 13.60
CA GLN A 66 12.96 -10.14 12.30
C GLN A 66 13.06 -8.62 12.16
N GLY A 67 13.35 -8.14 10.94
CA GLY A 67 13.34 -6.71 10.59
C GLY A 67 11.95 -6.08 10.70
N ARG A 68 11.91 -4.77 10.91
CA ARG A 68 10.64 -3.99 10.96
C ARG A 68 10.52 -3.02 9.81
N LEU A 69 11.64 -2.60 9.26
CA LEU A 69 11.72 -1.54 8.26
C LEU A 69 12.81 -1.88 7.23
N ALA A 70 12.58 -1.47 6.01
CA ALA A 70 13.59 -1.44 4.97
C ALA A 70 13.40 -0.26 4.02
N ILE A 71 14.44 0.07 3.26
CA ILE A 71 14.34 0.92 2.08
C ILE A 71 14.32 0.00 0.86
N ILE A 72 13.40 0.28 -0.06
CA ILE A 72 13.39 -0.30 -1.40
C ILE A 72 13.73 0.80 -2.39
N SER A 73 14.70 0.53 -3.28
CA SER A 73 15.07 1.42 -4.38
C SER A 73 14.76 0.75 -5.71
N ILE A 74 14.03 1.45 -6.58
CA ILE A 74 13.70 1.02 -7.94
C ILE A 74 14.35 1.97 -8.92
N LYS A 75 15.23 1.47 -9.80
CA LYS A 75 15.87 2.25 -10.84
C LYS A 75 15.43 1.79 -12.23
N GLY A 76 14.60 2.59 -12.90
CA GLY A 76 14.06 2.25 -14.22
C GLY A 76 13.37 0.89 -14.23
N LYS A 77 13.80 -0.01 -15.13
CA LYS A 77 13.29 -1.39 -15.24
C LYS A 77 14.10 -2.42 -14.44
N ASN A 78 15.08 -2.00 -13.64
CA ASN A 78 15.93 -2.92 -12.87
C ASN A 78 15.13 -3.61 -11.76
N GLN A 79 15.69 -4.71 -11.26
CA GLN A 79 15.21 -5.36 -10.04
C GLN A 79 15.27 -4.37 -8.87
N ALA A 80 14.31 -4.47 -7.96
CA ALA A 80 14.30 -3.67 -6.75
C ALA A 80 15.49 -4.02 -5.84
N GLU A 81 16.16 -3.00 -5.33
CA GLU A 81 17.19 -3.15 -4.31
C GLU A 81 16.55 -3.03 -2.92
N TYR A 82 16.94 -3.91 -2.00
CA TYR A 82 16.40 -3.97 -0.65
C TYR A 82 17.48 -3.70 0.39
N PHE A 83 17.26 -2.71 1.26
CA PHE A 83 18.17 -2.29 2.31
C PHE A 83 17.48 -2.34 3.68
N PRO A 84 17.75 -3.35 4.53
CA PRO A 84 17.17 -3.43 5.86
C PRO A 84 17.62 -2.29 6.75
N LEU A 85 16.72 -1.78 7.58
CA LEU A 85 17.01 -0.75 8.59
C LEU A 85 16.92 -1.33 9.98
N ASN A 86 17.87 -0.93 10.83
CA ASN A 86 17.84 -1.33 12.24
C ASN A 86 16.87 -0.44 13.03
N TRP A 87 16.02 -1.07 13.84
CA TRP A 87 15.22 -0.36 14.83
C TRP A 87 16.12 0.16 15.95
N PRO A 88 15.92 1.38 16.49
CA PRO A 88 16.77 1.92 17.56
C PRO A 88 16.70 1.08 18.83
N ASN A 89 17.85 0.68 19.37
CA ASN A 89 17.94 -0.23 20.52
C ASN A 89 17.35 0.33 21.83
N ASN A 90 17.16 1.64 21.92
CA ASN A 90 16.60 2.31 23.09
C ASN A 90 15.08 2.44 23.08
N ILE A 91 14.44 1.92 22.04
CA ILE A 91 12.98 1.91 21.85
C ILE A 91 12.53 0.47 21.71
N GLU A 92 11.45 0.12 22.39
CA GLU A 92 10.85 -1.21 22.28
C GLU A 92 10.55 -1.55 20.82
N LEU A 93 10.92 -2.76 20.41
CA LEU A 93 10.68 -3.23 19.05
C LEU A 93 9.16 -3.40 18.83
N PRO A 94 8.57 -2.73 17.83
CA PRO A 94 7.14 -2.85 17.58
C PRO A 94 6.79 -4.27 17.13
N ILE A 95 5.58 -4.67 17.44
CA ILE A 95 4.99 -5.91 16.98
C ILE A 95 3.92 -5.55 15.97
N ASP A 96 3.92 -6.20 14.80
CA ASP A 96 2.82 -6.13 13.85
C ASP A 96 2.64 -4.72 13.24
N LEU A 97 3.68 -4.21 12.55
CA LEU A 97 3.58 -2.95 11.82
C LEU A 97 2.81 -3.17 10.51
N GLU A 98 1.69 -2.46 10.34
CA GLU A 98 0.75 -2.69 9.24
C GLU A 98 0.63 -1.52 8.26
N ALA A 99 0.94 -0.31 8.68
CA ALA A 99 0.78 0.85 7.82
C ALA A 99 1.93 1.82 7.92
N LEU A 100 2.18 2.55 6.83
CA LEU A 100 3.20 3.59 6.76
C LEU A 100 2.72 4.76 5.90
N THR A 101 2.95 5.98 6.36
CA THR A 101 2.67 7.19 5.59
C THR A 101 3.77 8.22 5.75
N SER A 102 4.03 9.01 4.72
CA SER A 102 4.93 10.17 4.80
C SER A 102 4.27 11.33 5.53
N VAL A 103 5.07 12.11 6.26
CA VAL A 103 4.66 13.39 6.84
C VAL A 103 5.26 14.50 6.00
N GLN A 104 4.41 15.31 5.37
CA GLN A 104 4.85 16.40 4.52
C GLN A 104 5.47 17.53 5.36
N GLU A 105 6.76 17.48 5.57
CA GLU A 105 7.57 18.56 6.17
C GLU A 105 8.60 19.09 5.15
N LYS A 106 8.84 20.41 5.15
CA LYS A 106 9.66 21.07 4.12
C LYS A 106 11.11 20.58 4.02
N THR A 107 11.68 19.94 5.02
CA THR A 107 13.12 19.64 5.09
C THR A 107 13.48 18.30 5.68
N LYS A 108 12.53 17.41 5.96
CA LYS A 108 12.80 16.19 6.74
C LYS A 108 12.07 15.00 6.16
N PHE A 109 12.79 13.90 6.03
CA PHE A 109 12.20 12.59 5.72
C PHE A 109 11.54 12.03 6.98
N SER A 110 10.27 12.38 7.18
CA SER A 110 9.48 12.01 8.35
C SER A 110 8.32 11.11 7.94
N PHE A 111 8.06 10.10 8.76
CA PHE A 111 7.05 9.09 8.49
C PHE A 111 6.29 8.75 9.77
N ILE A 112 5.10 8.19 9.61
CA ILE A 112 4.37 7.55 10.72
C ILE A 112 4.14 6.10 10.32
N ALA A 113 4.61 5.19 11.17
CA ALA A 113 4.30 3.76 11.09
C ALA A 113 3.27 3.41 12.17
N LEU A 114 2.32 2.54 11.82
CA LEU A 114 1.23 2.12 12.69
C LEU A 114 1.27 0.61 12.90
N THR A 115 1.04 0.17 14.13
CA THR A 115 0.80 -1.25 14.45
C THR A 115 -0.68 -1.59 14.31
N SER A 116 -0.99 -2.89 14.14
CA SER A 116 -2.36 -3.40 14.15
C SER A 116 -3.15 -3.02 15.42
N SER A 117 -2.47 -2.85 16.54
CA SER A 117 -3.07 -2.43 17.81
C SER A 117 -3.37 -0.92 17.90
N GLY A 118 -2.95 -0.12 16.91
CA GLY A 118 -3.17 1.33 16.89
C GLY A 118 -2.10 2.18 17.59
N LYS A 119 -0.95 1.59 17.96
CA LYS A 119 0.23 2.33 18.43
C LYS A 119 0.97 2.88 17.21
N ALA A 120 1.26 4.17 17.18
CA ALA A 120 1.92 4.87 16.10
C ALA A 120 3.31 5.35 16.51
N TYR A 121 4.24 5.32 15.56
CA TYR A 121 5.63 5.76 15.71
C TYR A 121 5.94 6.86 14.71
N TYR A 122 6.25 8.06 15.19
CA TYR A 122 6.77 9.14 14.36
C TYR A 122 8.26 8.91 14.13
N ILE A 123 8.62 8.61 12.90
CA ILE A 123 9.95 8.18 12.47
C ILE A 123 10.61 9.31 11.67
N ARG A 124 11.90 9.57 11.94
CA ARG A 124 12.75 10.38 11.10
C ARG A 124 13.81 9.51 10.45
N LEU A 125 13.85 9.52 9.13
CA LEU A 125 14.85 8.83 8.33
C LEU A 125 16.00 9.78 7.99
N LYS A 126 17.24 9.26 8.02
CA LYS A 126 18.43 9.87 7.43
C LYS A 126 18.85 9.04 6.23
N PRO A 127 18.41 9.36 5.00
CA PRO A 127 18.65 8.52 3.82
C PRO A 127 20.12 8.26 3.55
N ALA A 128 20.98 9.27 3.69
CA ALA A 128 22.41 9.15 3.42
C ALA A 128 23.11 8.05 4.25
N ASN A 129 22.68 7.87 5.49
CA ASN A 129 23.26 6.88 6.41
C ASN A 129 22.37 5.64 6.55
N LYS A 130 21.19 5.61 5.93
CA LYS A 130 20.17 4.55 6.08
C LYS A 130 19.88 4.26 7.55
N THR A 131 19.64 5.31 8.36
CA THR A 131 19.34 5.20 9.79
C THR A 131 18.05 5.90 10.13
N ILE A 132 17.37 5.43 11.15
CA ILE A 132 16.13 6.01 11.66
C ILE A 132 16.27 6.47 13.10
N SER A 133 15.41 7.39 13.50
CA SER A 133 15.18 7.79 14.89
C SER A 133 13.67 7.82 15.15
N ILE A 134 13.25 7.27 16.27
CA ILE A 134 11.86 7.41 16.74
C ILE A 134 11.77 8.70 17.54
N ILE A 135 10.99 9.63 17.03
CA ILE A 135 10.84 10.96 17.64
C ILE A 135 9.74 10.94 18.70
N LYS A 136 8.67 10.19 18.43
CA LYS A 136 7.50 10.12 19.31
C LYS A 136 6.72 8.83 19.08
N GLU A 137 6.18 8.30 20.16
CA GLU A 137 5.16 7.26 20.17
C GLU A 137 3.83 7.91 20.60
N PHE A 138 2.73 7.52 19.96
CA PHE A 138 1.40 7.95 20.33
C PHE A 138 0.37 6.88 19.93
N ASN A 139 -0.87 7.02 20.36
CA ASN A 139 -1.93 6.08 20.01
C ASN A 139 -3.01 6.76 19.16
N LEU A 140 -3.64 5.99 18.29
CA LEU A 140 -4.84 6.43 17.59
C LEU A 140 -5.97 6.70 18.59
N PRO A 141 -6.90 7.63 18.33
CA PRO A 141 -8.08 7.79 19.15
C PRO A 141 -9.10 6.65 18.89
N GLY A 142 -9.89 6.33 19.90
CA GLY A 142 -11.02 5.40 19.77
C GLY A 142 -10.62 3.93 19.65
N ILE A 143 -9.42 3.55 20.12
CA ILE A 143 -9.00 2.15 20.16
C ILE A 143 -9.91 1.38 21.12
N ILE A 144 -10.48 0.27 20.63
CA ILE A 144 -11.20 -0.72 21.43
C ILE A 144 -10.53 -2.08 21.32
N GLN A 145 -10.72 -2.93 22.31
CA GLN A 145 -10.18 -4.29 22.28
C GLN A 145 -10.70 -5.04 21.03
N GLY A 146 -9.80 -5.73 20.33
CA GLY A 146 -10.10 -6.46 19.10
C GLY A 146 -10.01 -5.63 17.82
N ASN A 147 -9.63 -4.34 17.91
CA ASN A 147 -9.27 -3.61 16.69
C ASN A 147 -8.05 -4.24 16.02
N ASN A 148 -8.08 -4.28 14.70
CA ASN A 148 -6.97 -4.64 13.84
C ASN A 148 -6.86 -3.57 12.75
N PHE A 149 -5.93 -2.63 12.95
CA PHE A 149 -5.70 -1.51 12.04
C PHE A 149 -4.65 -1.91 11.01
N GLU A 150 -5.03 -1.82 9.73
CA GLU A 150 -4.17 -2.19 8.59
C GLU A 150 -3.77 -0.96 7.77
N ALA A 151 -4.39 0.19 8.00
CA ALA A 151 -4.27 1.32 7.11
C ALA A 151 -4.11 2.64 7.87
N PHE A 152 -3.20 3.51 7.38
CA PHE A 152 -3.02 4.85 7.90
C PHE A 152 -2.48 5.79 6.81
N GLY A 153 -3.17 6.92 6.63
CA GLY A 153 -2.79 7.96 5.68
C GLY A 153 -2.84 9.35 6.30
N LEU A 154 -2.00 10.25 5.79
CA LEU A 154 -1.98 11.67 6.13
C LEU A 154 -2.03 12.50 4.85
N GLN A 155 -2.84 13.56 4.85
CA GLN A 155 -2.85 14.52 3.77
C GLN A 155 -3.22 15.92 4.28
N ASN A 156 -2.65 16.94 3.67
CA ASN A 156 -3.08 18.32 3.88
C ASN A 156 -4.27 18.62 2.99
N ILE A 157 -5.44 18.72 3.58
CA ILE A 157 -6.69 19.04 2.90
C ILE A 157 -7.09 20.48 3.24
N GLU A 158 -6.99 21.37 2.26
CA GLU A 158 -7.35 22.79 2.40
C GLU A 158 -6.70 23.45 3.65
N GLY A 159 -5.43 23.17 3.90
CA GLY A 159 -4.64 23.72 5.00
C GLY A 159 -4.80 23.00 6.34
N LYS A 160 -5.59 21.93 6.43
CA LYS A 160 -5.70 21.07 7.61
C LYS A 160 -4.96 19.76 7.38
N LEU A 161 -4.08 19.37 8.31
CA LEU A 161 -3.49 18.05 8.30
C LEU A 161 -4.54 17.05 8.77
N VAL A 162 -4.96 16.17 7.85
CA VAL A 162 -5.98 15.16 8.07
C VAL A 162 -5.35 13.80 8.17
N ALA A 163 -5.66 13.08 9.24
CA ALA A 163 -5.37 11.65 9.37
C ALA A 163 -6.61 10.84 8.97
N ILE A 164 -6.38 9.73 8.26
CA ILE A 164 -7.36 8.71 7.95
C ILE A 164 -6.77 7.35 8.31
N TRP A 165 -7.56 6.48 8.93
CA TRP A 165 -7.10 5.14 9.28
C TRP A 165 -8.22 4.13 9.18
N GLY A 166 -7.86 2.86 9.00
CA GLY A 166 -8.82 1.80 8.76
C GLY A 166 -8.62 0.58 9.66
N HIS A 167 -9.72 0.13 10.28
CA HIS A 167 -9.86 -1.24 10.77
C HIS A 167 -10.23 -2.12 9.58
N ARG A 168 -9.51 -3.24 9.40
CA ARG A 168 -9.54 -4.02 8.13
C ARG A 168 -10.92 -4.58 7.76
N GLY A 169 -11.75 -4.96 8.76
CA GLY A 169 -12.91 -5.81 8.53
C GLY A 169 -12.52 -7.21 8.03
N GLU A 170 -13.45 -8.15 8.08
CA GLU A 170 -13.17 -9.53 7.62
C GLU A 170 -14.48 -10.23 7.22
N GLY A 171 -14.49 -10.86 6.05
CA GLY A 171 -15.65 -11.60 5.56
C GLY A 171 -16.91 -10.76 5.50
N GLU A 172 -17.91 -11.08 6.30
CA GLU A 172 -19.16 -10.33 6.38
C GLU A 172 -19.06 -9.05 7.23
N GLN A 173 -18.04 -8.93 8.08
CA GLN A 173 -17.82 -7.74 8.90
C GLN A 173 -17.16 -6.64 8.06
N PRO A 174 -17.80 -5.47 7.93
CA PRO A 174 -17.23 -4.38 7.14
C PRO A 174 -15.95 -3.85 7.79
N ALA A 175 -15.06 -3.29 6.96
CA ALA A 175 -14.04 -2.39 7.44
C ALA A 175 -14.67 -1.13 8.04
N THR A 176 -13.95 -0.47 8.95
CA THR A 176 -14.33 0.85 9.45
C THR A 176 -13.21 1.84 9.11
N ILE A 177 -13.54 2.86 8.33
CA ILE A 177 -12.66 4.00 8.06
C ILE A 177 -12.96 5.08 9.06
N PHE A 178 -11.93 5.61 9.70
CA PHE A 178 -11.97 6.76 10.59
C PHE A 178 -11.19 7.91 9.97
N TRP A 179 -11.56 9.15 10.30
CA TRP A 179 -10.81 10.34 9.92
C TRP A 179 -10.86 11.41 11.00
N GLY A 180 -9.85 12.27 11.00
CA GLY A 180 -9.75 13.35 11.96
C GLY A 180 -8.68 14.37 11.60
N THR A 181 -8.60 15.45 12.38
CA THR A 181 -7.51 16.43 12.28
C THR A 181 -6.32 15.98 13.13
N PHE A 182 -5.12 16.12 12.59
CA PHE A 182 -3.89 15.79 13.28
C PHE A 182 -3.11 17.05 13.69
N ASP A 183 -2.98 17.28 14.98
CA ASP A 183 -2.07 18.29 15.55
C ASP A 183 -0.67 17.68 15.67
N LEU A 184 0.17 17.96 14.67
CA LEU A 184 1.52 17.41 14.61
C LEU A 184 2.42 17.89 15.77
N ALA A 185 2.20 19.09 16.29
CA ALA A 185 2.99 19.61 17.41
C ALA A 185 2.70 18.87 18.73
N LYS A 186 1.48 18.33 18.87
CA LYS A 186 1.06 17.56 20.06
C LYS A 186 1.07 16.05 19.82
N TYR A 187 1.26 15.62 18.57
CA TYR A 187 1.08 14.21 18.16
C TYR A 187 -0.30 13.67 18.57
N GLN A 188 -1.34 14.46 18.30
CA GLN A 188 -2.69 14.16 18.72
C GLN A 188 -3.67 14.24 17.55
N ILE A 189 -4.47 13.20 17.39
CA ILE A 189 -5.56 13.17 16.41
C ILE A 189 -6.89 13.45 17.12
N THR A 190 -7.64 14.41 16.58
CA THR A 190 -9.03 14.67 17.00
C THR A 190 -9.95 13.99 16.01
N LEU A 191 -10.65 12.94 16.44
CA LEU A 191 -11.59 12.18 15.62
C LEU A 191 -12.73 13.09 15.12
N ALA A 192 -13.00 13.05 13.81
CA ALA A 192 -14.07 13.83 13.17
C ALA A 192 -15.22 12.95 12.69
N GLY A 193 -14.98 11.68 12.39
CA GLY A 193 -16.02 10.75 11.97
C GLY A 193 -15.51 9.37 11.61
N SER A 194 -16.45 8.49 11.28
CA SER A 194 -16.17 7.14 10.78
C SER A 194 -17.26 6.66 9.82
N VAL A 195 -16.94 5.66 9.01
CA VAL A 195 -17.88 5.00 8.09
C VAL A 195 -17.52 3.53 7.92
N ASN A 196 -18.51 2.69 7.72
CA ASN A 196 -18.30 1.30 7.36
C ASN A 196 -18.21 1.14 5.84
N LEU A 197 -17.33 0.22 5.39
CA LEU A 197 -17.08 -0.04 3.99
C LEU A 197 -16.91 -1.55 3.75
N LYS A 198 -17.57 -2.06 2.71
CA LYS A 198 -17.33 -3.39 2.14
C LYS A 198 -16.92 -3.26 0.70
N VAL A 199 -15.89 -4.00 0.28
CA VAL A 199 -15.48 -4.08 -1.12
C VAL A 199 -16.15 -5.27 -1.81
N PRO A 200 -16.40 -5.18 -3.13
CA PRO A 200 -17.01 -6.28 -3.90
C PRO A 200 -16.03 -7.39 -4.28
N PHE A 201 -14.72 -7.15 -4.16
CA PHE A 201 -13.64 -8.09 -4.45
C PHE A 201 -12.43 -7.78 -3.56
N PRO A 202 -11.68 -8.79 -3.08
CA PRO A 202 -11.78 -10.24 -3.33
C PRO A 202 -13.09 -10.87 -2.86
N SER A 203 -13.34 -12.09 -3.34
CA SER A 203 -14.45 -12.93 -2.88
C SER A 203 -13.92 -14.07 -2.00
N GLY A 204 -14.42 -14.19 -0.78
CA GLY A 204 -13.96 -15.17 0.21
C GLY A 204 -12.75 -14.71 1.01
N ASN A 205 -12.74 -14.97 2.30
CA ASN A 205 -11.71 -14.57 3.28
C ASN A 205 -11.21 -13.13 3.09
N VAL A 206 -12.14 -12.23 2.73
CA VAL A 206 -11.81 -10.86 2.36
C VAL A 206 -11.41 -10.04 3.60
N ARG A 207 -10.27 -9.34 3.49
CA ARG A 207 -9.90 -8.16 4.27
C ARG A 207 -10.32 -6.95 3.44
N HIS A 208 -11.29 -6.17 3.91
CA HIS A 208 -11.88 -5.09 3.12
C HIS A 208 -10.95 -3.89 2.93
N ILE A 209 -10.01 -3.70 3.84
CA ILE A 209 -8.94 -2.70 3.74
C ILE A 209 -7.63 -3.34 4.21
N SER A 210 -6.57 -3.18 3.40
CA SER A 210 -5.20 -3.54 3.74
C SER A 210 -4.23 -2.35 3.66
N ASP A 211 -4.53 -1.27 2.92
CA ASP A 211 -3.84 0.04 3.02
C ASP A 211 -4.77 1.16 2.57
N ILE A 212 -4.41 2.40 2.90
CA ILE A 212 -5.15 3.62 2.56
C ILE A 212 -4.21 4.78 2.26
N LYS A 213 -4.47 5.50 1.16
CA LYS A 213 -3.77 6.74 0.80
C LYS A 213 -4.76 7.80 0.36
N VAL A 214 -4.37 9.06 0.54
CA VAL A 214 -5.16 10.22 0.14
C VAL A 214 -4.30 11.10 -0.75
N ASP A 215 -4.79 11.48 -1.91
CA ASP A 215 -4.09 12.40 -2.79
C ASP A 215 -4.26 13.87 -2.34
N PRO A 216 -3.50 14.82 -2.91
CA PRO A 216 -3.56 16.23 -2.52
C PRO A 216 -4.92 16.90 -2.75
N VAL A 217 -5.79 16.33 -3.60
CA VAL A 217 -7.15 16.86 -3.83
C VAL A 217 -8.20 16.17 -2.98
N GLY A 218 -7.82 15.18 -2.15
CA GLY A 218 -8.69 14.51 -1.20
C GLY A 218 -9.29 13.18 -1.69
N ILE A 219 -8.91 12.69 -2.86
CA ILE A 219 -9.35 11.36 -3.32
C ILE A 219 -8.70 10.29 -2.46
N VAL A 220 -9.51 9.36 -1.96
CA VAL A 220 -9.07 8.28 -1.06
C VAL A 220 -8.99 6.98 -1.83
N TYR A 221 -7.79 6.39 -1.83
CA TYR A 221 -7.48 5.09 -2.39
C TYR A 221 -7.37 4.08 -1.28
N ILE A 222 -7.85 2.87 -1.52
CA ILE A 222 -7.69 1.72 -0.62
C ILE A 222 -7.23 0.50 -1.39
N THR A 223 -6.54 -0.39 -0.70
CA THR A 223 -6.31 -1.77 -1.14
C THR A 223 -7.20 -2.71 -0.34
N SER A 224 -7.49 -3.86 -0.92
CA SER A 224 -8.14 -5.00 -0.26
C SER A 224 -7.44 -6.28 -0.65
N ALA A 225 -7.42 -7.27 0.24
CA ALA A 225 -6.77 -8.54 0.00
C ALA A 225 -7.60 -9.71 0.51
N SER A 226 -7.35 -10.92 -0.01
CA SER A 226 -7.87 -12.17 0.57
C SER A 226 -6.80 -12.78 1.48
N ASP A 227 -7.26 -13.36 2.57
CA ASP A 227 -6.43 -14.20 3.43
C ASP A 227 -6.67 -15.67 3.06
N ALA A 228 -5.79 -16.21 2.21
CA ALA A 228 -5.88 -17.56 1.67
C ALA A 228 -4.85 -18.53 2.30
N GLY A 229 -4.27 -18.17 3.47
CA GLY A 229 -3.17 -18.89 4.11
C GLY A 229 -1.82 -18.51 3.51
N ASP A 230 -0.77 -19.32 3.75
CA ASP A 230 0.61 -18.92 3.53
C ASP A 230 1.14 -19.17 2.10
N ASP A 231 0.40 -19.90 1.26
CA ASP A 231 0.89 -20.35 -0.06
C ASP A 231 0.12 -19.73 -1.25
N GLY A 232 -0.97 -18.99 -0.98
CA GLY A 232 -1.78 -18.40 -2.04
C GLY A 232 -2.60 -19.41 -2.87
N PRO A 233 -3.05 -19.08 -4.09
CA PRO A 233 -2.96 -17.75 -4.70
C PRO A 233 -3.81 -16.72 -3.97
N PHE A 234 -3.31 -15.49 -3.91
CA PHE A 234 -3.99 -14.39 -3.24
C PHE A 234 -4.79 -13.54 -4.24
N GLN A 235 -5.91 -13.00 -3.78
CA GLN A 235 -6.68 -12.03 -4.53
C GLN A 235 -6.58 -10.66 -3.87
N SER A 236 -6.45 -9.60 -4.66
CA SER A 236 -6.44 -8.23 -4.15
C SER A 236 -6.94 -7.24 -5.18
N ALA A 237 -7.31 -6.06 -4.71
CA ALA A 237 -7.70 -4.97 -5.58
C ALA A 237 -7.32 -3.60 -5.01
N VAL A 238 -7.21 -2.63 -5.91
CA VAL A 238 -7.07 -1.20 -5.60
C VAL A 238 -8.37 -0.50 -5.98
N TYR A 239 -8.88 0.36 -5.11
CA TYR A 239 -10.12 1.11 -5.32
C TYR A 239 -9.95 2.60 -5.05
N VAL A 240 -10.78 3.41 -5.70
CA VAL A 240 -11.13 4.74 -5.20
C VAL A 240 -12.33 4.59 -4.27
N ALA A 241 -12.10 4.73 -2.96
CA ALA A 241 -13.13 4.50 -1.94
C ALA A 241 -14.06 5.70 -1.76
N GLY A 242 -13.54 6.91 -1.94
CA GLY A 242 -14.30 8.12 -1.74
C GLY A 242 -13.44 9.38 -1.79
N TYR A 243 -13.92 10.39 -1.11
CA TYR A 243 -13.32 11.71 -1.09
C TYR A 243 -13.39 12.31 0.32
N LEU A 244 -12.29 12.90 0.77
CA LEU A 244 -12.18 13.74 1.96
C LEU A 244 -12.09 15.22 1.55
N GLY A 245 -12.93 16.06 2.10
CA GLY A 245 -12.91 17.49 1.86
C GLY A 245 -13.47 18.27 3.03
N LEU A 246 -13.56 19.59 2.90
CA LEU A 246 -14.18 20.42 3.91
C LEU A 246 -15.65 20.68 3.56
N ARG A 247 -16.51 20.54 4.56
CA ARG A 247 -17.88 21.06 4.54
C ARG A 247 -17.99 22.15 5.60
N GLY A 248 -17.91 23.39 5.16
CA GLY A 248 -17.62 24.50 6.06
C GLY A 248 -16.23 24.30 6.69
N ASN A 249 -16.17 24.29 8.02
CA ASN A 249 -14.90 24.14 8.74
C ASN A 249 -14.62 22.71 9.24
N LYS A 250 -15.47 21.73 8.84
CA LYS A 250 -15.38 20.33 9.29
C LYS A 250 -14.92 19.42 8.17
N ILE A 251 -14.02 18.48 8.49
CA ILE A 251 -13.65 17.39 7.59
C ILE A 251 -14.88 16.51 7.35
N ALA A 252 -15.19 16.25 6.10
CA ALA A 252 -16.30 15.42 5.67
C ALA A 252 -15.86 14.33 4.70
N TRP A 253 -16.40 13.15 4.88
CA TRP A 253 -16.26 12.00 4.00
C TRP A 253 -17.41 11.94 3.01
N ARG A 254 -17.08 11.61 1.76
CA ARG A 254 -18.05 11.26 0.72
C ARG A 254 -17.63 9.93 0.09
N GLN A 255 -18.38 8.89 0.39
CA GLN A 255 -18.12 7.56 -0.15
C GLN A 255 -18.59 7.46 -1.61
N ASN A 256 -17.84 6.73 -2.43
CA ASN A 256 -18.30 6.35 -3.75
C ASN A 256 -19.46 5.36 -3.62
N SER A 257 -20.51 5.59 -4.38
CA SER A 257 -21.71 4.74 -4.39
C SER A 257 -21.46 3.35 -4.96
N GLN A 258 -20.47 3.23 -5.86
CA GLN A 258 -20.02 1.98 -6.43
C GLN A 258 -18.49 1.93 -6.35
N LEU A 259 -17.98 0.85 -5.77
CA LEU A 259 -16.54 0.57 -5.71
C LEU A 259 -16.16 -0.27 -6.93
N VAL A 260 -15.65 0.41 -7.96
CA VAL A 260 -15.07 -0.25 -9.14
C VAL A 260 -13.57 -0.34 -8.93
N PRO A 261 -12.97 -1.53 -9.03
CA PRO A 261 -11.53 -1.64 -8.87
C PRO A 261 -10.78 -0.96 -10.01
N LEU A 262 -9.78 -0.16 -9.68
CA LEU A 262 -8.81 0.37 -10.62
C LEU A 262 -7.87 -0.74 -11.11
N TYR A 263 -7.59 -1.69 -10.22
CA TYR A 263 -6.70 -2.81 -10.48
C TYR A 263 -7.17 -4.04 -9.69
N ARG A 264 -6.93 -5.24 -10.24
CA ARG A 264 -7.14 -6.54 -9.58
C ARG A 264 -5.94 -7.44 -9.80
N SER A 265 -5.54 -8.13 -8.75
CA SER A 265 -4.64 -9.28 -8.81
C SER A 265 -5.39 -10.55 -8.41
N ASN A 266 -5.06 -11.68 -9.07
CA ASN A 266 -5.53 -13.01 -8.69
C ASN A 266 -4.39 -13.87 -8.11
N TYR A 267 -3.22 -13.29 -7.91
CA TYR A 267 -2.02 -14.03 -7.51
C TYR A 267 -1.27 -13.41 -6.34
N HIS A 268 -1.46 -12.11 -6.09
CA HIS A 268 -0.68 -11.34 -5.14
C HIS A 268 -1.55 -10.72 -4.05
N LYS A 269 -1.06 -10.73 -2.82
CA LYS A 269 -1.66 -10.12 -1.63
C LYS A 269 -1.14 -8.69 -1.47
N ILE A 270 -1.86 -7.72 -2.03
CA ILE A 270 -1.49 -6.30 -1.94
C ILE A 270 -1.81 -5.79 -0.55
N GLU A 271 -0.78 -5.41 0.21
CA GLU A 271 -0.92 -4.85 1.55
C GLU A 271 -0.27 -3.47 1.71
N GLY A 272 0.68 -3.11 0.81
CA GLY A 272 1.24 -1.76 0.76
C GLY A 272 0.83 -1.02 -0.50
N MET A 273 0.62 0.28 -0.40
CA MET A 273 0.34 1.16 -1.53
C MET A 273 0.98 2.53 -1.33
N GLU A 274 1.42 3.18 -2.43
CA GLU A 274 1.82 4.58 -2.41
C GLU A 274 1.43 5.29 -3.70
N LEU A 275 1.18 6.59 -3.60
CA LEU A 275 0.86 7.44 -4.74
C LEU A 275 2.14 8.09 -5.27
N ILE A 276 2.43 7.88 -6.55
CA ILE A 276 3.60 8.49 -7.22
C ILE A 276 3.19 9.89 -7.71
N PRO A 277 3.83 10.96 -7.23
CA PRO A 277 3.53 12.31 -7.68
C PRO A 277 4.05 12.56 -9.10
N GLY A 278 3.45 13.54 -9.79
CA GLY A 278 3.90 14.01 -11.11
C GLY A 278 2.87 13.80 -12.22
N ALA A 279 3.22 14.30 -13.43
CA ALA A 279 2.33 14.29 -14.59
C ALA A 279 2.03 12.87 -15.11
N GLU A 280 2.97 11.95 -14.94
CA GLU A 280 2.79 10.53 -15.30
C GLU A 280 2.27 9.71 -14.12
N GLY A 281 2.11 10.31 -12.93
CA GLY A 281 1.52 9.78 -11.72
C GLY A 281 1.22 8.28 -11.71
N GLY A 282 0.71 7.78 -10.62
CA GLY A 282 0.32 6.38 -10.60
C GLY A 282 0.18 5.88 -9.18
N VAL A 283 -0.22 4.63 -9.08
CA VAL A 283 -0.26 3.89 -7.83
C VAL A 283 0.79 2.80 -7.91
N ILE A 284 1.75 2.79 -6.99
CA ILE A 284 2.61 1.64 -6.78
C ILE A 284 2.05 0.81 -5.65
N VAL A 285 2.08 -0.50 -5.81
CA VAL A 285 1.64 -1.45 -4.80
C VAL A 285 2.76 -2.38 -4.40
N GLY A 286 2.78 -2.76 -3.13
CA GLY A 286 3.67 -3.75 -2.54
C GLY A 286 2.85 -4.92 -2.00
N THR A 287 3.45 -6.11 -1.99
CA THR A 287 2.77 -7.34 -1.57
C THR A 287 3.36 -7.96 -0.33
N ASP A 288 2.51 -8.62 0.43
CA ASP A 288 2.89 -9.64 1.38
C ASP A 288 2.32 -10.99 0.91
N ASP A 289 3.09 -11.65 0.05
CA ASP A 289 2.71 -12.95 -0.51
C ASP A 289 3.20 -14.11 0.37
N GLU A 290 3.34 -13.88 1.68
CA GLU A 290 3.69 -14.84 2.71
C GLU A 290 4.97 -15.63 2.33
N ASN A 291 4.87 -16.97 2.14
CA ASN A 291 6.02 -17.80 1.75
C ASN A 291 6.71 -17.37 0.44
N LEU A 292 5.99 -16.72 -0.47
CA LEU A 292 6.53 -16.20 -1.72
C LEU A 292 7.28 -14.89 -1.55
N GLY A 293 7.09 -14.20 -0.40
CA GLY A 293 7.75 -12.93 -0.07
C GLY A 293 7.05 -11.72 -0.66
N SER A 294 7.80 -10.78 -1.23
CA SER A 294 7.25 -9.51 -1.67
C SER A 294 7.61 -9.13 -3.08
N TYR A 295 6.68 -8.40 -3.71
CA TYR A 295 6.77 -7.86 -5.06
C TYR A 295 6.29 -6.41 -5.09
N LEU A 296 6.69 -5.68 -6.12
CA LEU A 296 6.19 -4.34 -6.43
C LEU A 296 5.59 -4.31 -7.82
N TYR A 297 4.54 -3.51 -7.98
CA TYR A 297 3.90 -3.27 -9.28
C TYR A 297 3.40 -1.82 -9.39
N ILE A 298 3.63 -1.18 -10.55
CA ILE A 298 3.10 0.16 -10.84
C ILE A 298 1.81 0.01 -11.64
N VAL A 299 0.69 0.36 -11.04
CA VAL A 299 -0.64 0.28 -11.66
C VAL A 299 -0.76 1.37 -12.73
N GLY A 300 -1.03 0.94 -13.96
CA GLY A 300 -1.18 1.87 -15.09
C GLY A 300 0.13 2.47 -15.63
N GLY A 301 1.28 2.03 -15.12
CA GLY A 301 2.57 2.45 -15.66
C GLY A 301 2.79 1.90 -17.07
N ASN A 302 3.24 2.75 -17.99
CA ASN A 302 3.73 2.30 -19.28
C ASN A 302 5.02 1.50 -19.03
N SER A 303 4.99 0.21 -19.34
CA SER A 303 6.13 -0.72 -19.30
C SER A 303 7.19 -0.38 -20.35
#